data_637d17a358b1d8a2d37bab16392e14ab
#
_entry.id   637d17a358b1d8a2d37bab16392e14ab
#
_cell.length_a   1.000
_cell.length_b   1.000
_cell.length_c   1.000
_cell.angle_alpha   90.00
_cell.angle_beta   90.00
_cell.angle_gamma   90.00
#
_symmetry.space_group_name_H-M   'P 1'
#
loop_
_entity.id
_entity.type
_entity.pdbx_description
1 polymer ?
#
loop_
_entity_poly.entity_id
_entity_poly.type
_entity_poly.pdbx_seq_one_letter_code
_entity_poly.pdbx_strand_id
1 'polypeptide(L)'
;MKLIPEYPYLYETHFHTAESSRCGRSSAADMVDACKAAGYTGIFVTDHHWGGNTRTDRNLPWEEWVDGFCQGYYAAKKRGDEIGLDVFFGWEAGFEGTEFLIYGLTPEWMKAHPELRTDLPFGDFAALEDPLTVEKQYALIHEAGGMVIHAHPYREEPYIPQIRLFPEYVDGVEAVNATHSNPLSKSHNEPVFNERAWAYAKEYDLPVTAGSDIHSTDLFCGGMAFKHRLKGPEDYIKAVLNREPYLLTDGAKWYDQQGNLIS
;
A
#
# COMPACT_ATOMS: atom_id res chain seq x y z
N MET A 1 3.44 12.65 -16.14
CA MET A 1 1.99 13.00 -16.01
C MET A 1 1.83 14.48 -15.65
N LYS A 2 0.74 15.14 -16.10
CA LYS A 2 0.46 16.54 -15.72
C LYS A 2 -0.46 16.55 -14.50
N LEU A 3 -0.03 17.20 -13.42
CA LEU A 3 -0.85 17.36 -12.22
C LEU A 3 -2.06 18.27 -12.48
N ILE A 4 -3.14 18.01 -11.78
CA ILE A 4 -4.32 18.90 -11.75
C ILE A 4 -3.98 20.09 -10.83
N PRO A 5 -4.07 21.34 -11.29
CA PRO A 5 -3.58 22.50 -10.55
C PRO A 5 -4.16 22.69 -9.16
N GLU A 6 -5.43 22.29 -8.93
CA GLU A 6 -6.12 22.35 -7.65
C GLU A 6 -5.69 21.25 -6.68
N TYR A 7 -4.96 20.22 -7.18
CA TYR A 7 -4.46 19.08 -6.42
C TYR A 7 -2.96 18.88 -6.70
N PRO A 8 -2.11 19.82 -6.25
CA PRO A 8 -0.69 19.83 -6.64
C PRO A 8 0.19 18.84 -5.88
N TYR A 9 -0.32 18.14 -4.87
CA TYR A 9 0.45 17.28 -4.00
C TYR A 9 0.15 15.80 -4.26
N LEU A 10 1.00 15.16 -5.08
CA LEU A 10 0.87 13.76 -5.46
C LEU A 10 1.63 12.85 -4.50
N TYR A 11 0.98 11.78 -4.03
CA TYR A 11 1.55 10.74 -3.18
C TYR A 11 1.37 9.37 -3.80
N GLU A 12 2.47 8.58 -3.82
CA GLU A 12 2.41 7.15 -4.08
C GLU A 12 2.03 6.43 -2.79
N THR A 13 1.00 5.64 -2.83
CA THR A 13 0.46 5.00 -1.61
C THR A 13 0.68 3.50 -1.57
N HIS A 14 1.17 2.87 -2.66
CA HIS A 14 1.44 1.44 -2.72
C HIS A 14 2.79 1.19 -3.40
N PHE A 15 3.84 0.93 -2.59
CA PHE A 15 5.22 1.06 -3.01
C PHE A 15 6.11 0.01 -2.33
N HIS A 16 6.89 -0.74 -3.12
CA HIS A 16 7.76 -1.81 -2.65
C HIS A 16 9.23 -1.53 -2.92
N THR A 17 10.09 -1.96 -2.00
CA THR A 17 11.54 -1.79 -2.07
C THR A 17 12.27 -3.12 -2.23
N ALA A 18 13.46 -3.11 -2.83
CA ALA A 18 14.27 -4.31 -2.94
C ALA A 18 14.87 -4.75 -1.60
N GLU A 19 14.94 -3.89 -0.62
CA GLU A 19 15.45 -4.19 0.72
C GLU A 19 14.50 -5.10 1.50
N SER A 20 13.20 -4.89 1.37
CA SER A 20 12.20 -5.54 2.23
C SER A 20 11.26 -6.51 1.49
N SER A 21 10.97 -6.28 0.22
CA SER A 21 10.12 -7.14 -0.62
C SER A 21 10.95 -7.94 -1.63
N ARG A 22 10.68 -9.25 -1.77
CA ARG A 22 11.40 -10.12 -2.72
C ARG A 22 11.10 -9.76 -4.19
N CYS A 23 9.92 -9.22 -4.46
CA CYS A 23 9.51 -8.72 -5.77
C CYS A 23 10.08 -7.34 -6.09
N GLY A 24 10.55 -6.57 -5.10
CA GLY A 24 11.25 -5.30 -5.30
C GLY A 24 12.54 -5.48 -6.10
N ARG A 25 12.71 -4.64 -7.13
CA ARG A 25 13.83 -4.73 -8.09
C ARG A 25 14.80 -3.56 -8.03
N SER A 26 14.38 -2.45 -7.44
CA SER A 26 15.21 -1.26 -7.27
C SER A 26 15.38 -0.93 -5.80
N SER A 27 16.54 -0.36 -5.43
CA SER A 27 16.77 0.08 -4.06
C SER A 27 15.79 1.18 -3.65
N ALA A 28 15.49 1.25 -2.37
CA ALA A 28 14.62 2.30 -1.82
C ALA A 28 15.14 3.72 -2.18
N ALA A 29 16.44 3.93 -2.16
CA ALA A 29 17.03 5.23 -2.50
C ALA A 29 16.83 5.58 -3.99
N ASP A 30 17.09 4.64 -4.91
CA ASP A 30 16.86 4.86 -6.35
C ASP A 30 15.38 5.10 -6.66
N MET A 31 14.48 4.38 -5.96
CA MET A 31 13.05 4.56 -6.09
C MET A 31 12.59 5.94 -5.62
N VAL A 32 13.13 6.43 -4.49
CA VAL A 32 12.87 7.79 -3.97
C VAL A 32 13.35 8.86 -4.95
N ASP A 33 14.55 8.69 -5.53
CA ASP A 33 15.07 9.61 -6.56
C ASP A 33 14.17 9.64 -7.80
N ALA A 34 13.72 8.47 -8.26
CA ALA A 34 12.81 8.36 -9.40
C ALA A 34 11.44 9.03 -9.10
N CYS A 35 10.86 8.79 -7.93
CA CYS A 35 9.61 9.43 -7.52
C CYS A 35 9.74 10.96 -7.46
N LYS A 36 10.85 11.47 -6.89
CA LYS A 36 11.13 12.92 -6.88
C LYS A 36 11.21 13.50 -8.28
N ALA A 37 11.95 12.83 -9.18
CA ALA A 37 12.09 13.24 -10.58
C ALA A 37 10.74 13.20 -11.34
N ALA A 38 9.86 12.26 -11.00
CA ALA A 38 8.53 12.13 -11.57
C ALA A 38 7.51 13.17 -11.04
N GLY A 39 7.89 13.95 -10.00
CA GLY A 39 7.07 15.03 -9.44
C GLY A 39 6.19 14.61 -8.26
N TYR A 40 6.45 13.48 -7.64
CA TYR A 40 5.79 13.13 -6.38
C TYR A 40 6.19 14.08 -5.25
N THR A 41 5.24 14.37 -4.39
CA THR A 41 5.45 15.09 -3.12
C THR A 41 5.93 14.15 -2.05
N GLY A 42 5.42 12.92 -2.04
CA GLY A 42 5.81 11.90 -1.08
C GLY A 42 5.36 10.51 -1.47
N ILE A 43 5.75 9.56 -0.64
CA ILE A 43 5.47 8.13 -0.79
C ILE A 43 5.11 7.50 0.55
N PHE A 44 4.29 6.44 0.52
CA PHE A 44 4.14 5.49 1.59
C PHE A 44 4.88 4.20 1.22
N VAL A 45 5.85 3.81 2.03
CA VAL A 45 6.56 2.54 1.83
C VAL A 45 5.70 1.44 2.44
N THR A 46 5.20 0.53 1.59
CA THR A 46 4.24 -0.52 1.94
C THR A 46 4.76 -1.90 1.57
N ASP A 47 6.00 -2.20 1.96
CA ASP A 47 6.61 -3.50 1.70
C ASP A 47 5.78 -4.66 2.24
N HIS A 48 5.91 -5.83 1.61
CA HIS A 48 5.23 -7.06 2.02
C HIS A 48 5.66 -7.51 3.41
N HIS A 49 4.68 -7.59 4.31
CA HIS A 49 4.82 -8.01 5.69
C HIS A 49 4.92 -9.55 5.83
N TRP A 50 4.83 -10.05 7.03
CA TRP A 50 5.03 -11.45 7.44
C TRP A 50 4.29 -12.47 6.57
N GLY A 51 3.02 -12.27 6.28
CA GLY A 51 2.18 -13.16 5.44
C GLY A 51 2.37 -12.99 3.93
N GLY A 52 3.11 -11.97 3.50
CA GLY A 52 3.33 -11.65 2.10
C GLY A 52 4.71 -12.07 1.58
N ASN A 53 5.11 -11.50 0.44
CA ASN A 53 6.38 -11.79 -0.24
C ASN A 53 7.57 -11.02 0.37
N THR A 54 7.70 -11.06 1.71
CA THR A 54 8.80 -10.41 2.43
C THR A 54 10.15 -11.05 2.13
N ARG A 55 11.21 -10.23 2.12
CA ARG A 55 12.60 -10.69 2.01
C ARG A 55 13.19 -11.10 3.34
N THR A 56 12.67 -10.55 4.44
CA THR A 56 13.21 -10.77 5.79
C THR A 56 13.04 -12.22 6.22
N ASP A 57 14.07 -12.78 6.81
CA ASP A 57 14.07 -14.16 7.30
C ASP A 57 13.11 -14.30 8.50
N ARG A 58 12.07 -15.10 8.34
CA ARG A 58 11.04 -15.34 9.37
C ARG A 58 11.53 -16.19 10.57
N ASN A 59 12.75 -16.75 10.51
CA ASN A 59 13.37 -17.44 11.64
C ASN A 59 14.01 -16.50 12.67
N LEU A 60 14.10 -15.21 12.36
CA LEU A 60 14.60 -14.21 13.30
C LEU A 60 13.62 -14.00 14.46
N PRO A 61 14.11 -13.63 15.66
CA PRO A 61 13.27 -13.08 16.71
C PRO A 61 12.45 -11.90 16.19
N TRP A 62 11.23 -11.72 16.72
CA TRP A 62 10.29 -10.74 16.17
C TRP A 62 10.87 -9.32 16.02
N GLU A 63 11.54 -8.81 17.06
CA GLU A 63 12.12 -7.47 17.02
C GLU A 63 13.20 -7.33 15.94
N GLU A 64 14.06 -8.33 15.79
CA GLU A 64 15.09 -8.38 14.73
C GLU A 64 14.44 -8.52 13.34
N TRP A 65 13.36 -9.28 13.27
CA TRP A 65 12.58 -9.40 12.04
C TRP A 65 12.01 -8.04 11.60
N VAL A 66 11.39 -7.28 12.54
CA VAL A 66 10.86 -5.95 12.25
C VAL A 66 11.98 -4.98 11.83
N ASP A 67 13.15 -5.03 12.47
CA ASP A 67 14.31 -4.21 12.04
C ASP A 67 14.75 -4.55 10.63
N GLY A 68 14.80 -5.83 10.28
CA GLY A 68 15.10 -6.30 8.93
C GLY A 68 14.02 -5.87 7.91
N PHE A 69 12.76 -6.01 8.28
CA PHE A 69 11.61 -5.63 7.46
C PHE A 69 11.59 -4.13 7.16
N CYS A 70 11.90 -3.29 8.13
CA CYS A 70 11.85 -1.83 7.99
C CYS A 70 13.07 -1.23 7.25
N GLN A 71 14.03 -2.03 6.76
CA GLN A 71 15.24 -1.50 6.09
C GLN A 71 14.89 -0.67 4.85
N GLY A 72 13.91 -1.10 4.06
CA GLY A 72 13.43 -0.35 2.90
C GLY A 72 12.87 1.02 3.29
N TYR A 73 12.03 1.06 4.32
CA TYR A 73 11.50 2.32 4.84
C TYR A 73 12.61 3.24 5.36
N TYR A 74 13.55 2.73 6.15
CA TYR A 74 14.63 3.56 6.70
C TYR A 74 15.55 4.12 5.60
N ALA A 75 15.85 3.31 4.59
CA ALA A 75 16.64 3.77 3.43
C ALA A 75 15.87 4.82 2.62
N ALA A 76 14.59 4.60 2.33
CA ALA A 76 13.72 5.56 1.66
C ALA A 76 13.60 6.87 2.46
N LYS A 77 13.35 6.78 3.77
CA LYS A 77 13.19 7.94 4.66
C LYS A 77 14.47 8.79 4.70
N LYS A 78 15.62 8.14 4.87
CA LYS A 78 16.91 8.83 4.84
C LYS A 78 17.11 9.58 3.51
N ARG A 79 16.86 8.91 2.38
CA ARG A 79 17.03 9.55 1.08
C ARG A 79 15.99 10.65 0.85
N GLY A 80 14.75 10.45 1.24
CA GLY A 80 13.69 11.44 1.16
C GLY A 80 14.01 12.72 1.92
N ASP A 81 14.57 12.60 3.14
CA ASP A 81 14.98 13.74 3.95
C ASP A 81 16.13 14.54 3.27
N GLU A 82 17.05 13.87 2.57
CA GLU A 82 18.15 14.52 1.85
C GLU A 82 17.66 15.36 0.65
N ILE A 83 16.60 14.90 -0.05
CA ILE A 83 16.15 15.53 -1.30
C ILE A 83 14.79 16.23 -1.19
N GLY A 84 14.17 16.23 -0.02
CA GLY A 84 12.89 16.88 0.25
C GLY A 84 11.69 16.16 -0.38
N LEU A 85 11.65 14.82 -0.30
CA LEU A 85 10.50 13.98 -0.57
C LEU A 85 9.91 13.48 0.75
N ASP A 86 8.60 13.59 0.95
CA ASP A 86 7.96 13.03 2.14
C ASP A 86 7.97 11.50 2.06
N VAL A 87 8.38 10.83 3.15
CA VAL A 87 8.37 9.37 3.22
C VAL A 87 7.68 8.93 4.49
N PHE A 88 6.60 8.17 4.33
CA PHE A 88 5.78 7.65 5.40
C PHE A 88 5.87 6.13 5.46
N PHE A 89 5.71 5.60 6.66
CA PHE A 89 5.68 4.16 6.91
C PHE A 89 4.27 3.60 6.72
N GLY A 90 4.22 2.42 6.14
CA GLY A 90 3.08 1.53 6.03
C GLY A 90 3.56 0.11 5.77
N TRP A 91 2.66 -0.80 5.51
CA TRP A 91 3.01 -2.15 5.04
C TRP A 91 1.85 -2.80 4.31
N GLU A 92 2.17 -3.82 3.52
CA GLU A 92 1.17 -4.67 2.90
C GLU A 92 1.12 -6.02 3.64
N ALA A 93 0.01 -6.26 4.33
CA ALA A 93 -0.26 -7.49 5.07
C ALA A 93 -0.91 -8.53 4.16
N GLY A 94 -0.33 -9.74 4.08
CA GLY A 94 -0.84 -10.84 3.26
C GLY A 94 -1.56 -11.91 4.08
N PHE A 95 -2.71 -12.38 3.56
CA PHE A 95 -3.52 -13.46 4.11
C PHE A 95 -3.93 -14.40 2.98
N GLU A 96 -3.14 -15.44 2.70
CA GLU A 96 -3.43 -16.44 1.66
C GLU A 96 -3.84 -15.82 0.30
N GLY A 97 -3.08 -14.83 -0.16
CA GLY A 97 -3.32 -14.14 -1.43
C GLY A 97 -4.29 -12.97 -1.37
N THR A 98 -4.95 -12.73 -0.24
CA THR A 98 -5.66 -11.47 0.01
C THR A 98 -4.72 -10.50 0.72
N GLU A 99 -4.64 -9.26 0.29
CA GLU A 99 -3.65 -8.30 0.77
C GLU A 99 -4.32 -7.01 1.24
N PHE A 100 -3.71 -6.38 2.26
CA PHE A 100 -4.22 -5.16 2.91
C PHE A 100 -3.08 -4.17 3.13
N LEU A 101 -3.30 -2.92 2.75
CA LEU A 101 -2.38 -1.81 3.03
C LEU A 101 -2.73 -1.20 4.38
N ILE A 102 -1.71 -1.10 5.23
CA ILE A 102 -1.84 -0.58 6.59
C ILE A 102 -1.08 0.74 6.70
N TYR A 103 -1.72 1.74 7.29
CA TYR A 103 -1.17 3.09 7.45
C TYR A 103 -1.37 3.64 8.85
N GLY A 104 -0.54 4.61 9.24
CA GLY A 104 -0.71 5.42 10.45
C GLY A 104 0.02 4.91 11.68
N LEU A 105 0.71 3.78 11.57
CA LEU A 105 1.46 3.20 12.69
C LEU A 105 2.96 3.32 12.45
N THR A 106 3.77 2.97 13.45
CA THR A 106 5.23 3.13 13.39
C THR A 106 5.96 1.78 13.48
N PRO A 107 7.23 1.71 13.06
CA PRO A 107 8.05 0.53 13.30
C PRO A 107 8.15 0.13 14.78
N GLU A 108 8.18 1.09 15.70
CA GLU A 108 8.24 0.85 17.14
C GLU A 108 6.93 0.21 17.64
N TRP A 109 5.79 0.70 17.12
CA TRP A 109 4.50 0.06 17.41
C TRP A 109 4.49 -1.38 16.88
N MET A 110 4.92 -1.61 15.64
CA MET A 110 5.00 -2.96 15.06
C MET A 110 5.88 -3.90 15.90
N LYS A 111 7.03 -3.43 16.41
CA LYS A 111 7.89 -4.22 17.29
C LYS A 111 7.20 -4.69 18.57
N ALA A 112 6.34 -3.84 19.14
CA ALA A 112 5.60 -4.15 20.35
C ALA A 112 4.44 -5.16 20.14
N HIS A 113 4.15 -5.54 18.87
CA HIS A 113 2.98 -6.37 18.50
C HIS A 113 3.39 -7.65 17.74
N PRO A 114 4.00 -8.64 18.42
CA PRO A 114 4.39 -9.90 17.78
C PRO A 114 3.19 -10.74 17.29
N GLU A 115 1.98 -10.42 17.70
CA GLU A 115 0.71 -10.98 17.21
C GLU A 115 0.38 -10.60 15.76
N LEU A 116 1.14 -9.70 15.14
CA LEU A 116 1.00 -9.38 13.70
C LEU A 116 1.44 -10.51 12.76
N ARG A 117 1.89 -11.62 13.29
CA ARG A 117 2.27 -12.80 12.51
C ARG A 117 1.05 -13.60 12.10
N THR A 118 0.97 -13.92 10.80
CA THR A 118 -0.04 -14.81 10.24
C THR A 118 0.52 -16.23 10.09
N ASP A 119 -0.35 -17.24 10.05
CA ASP A 119 0.07 -18.55 9.56
C ASP A 119 0.54 -18.45 8.10
N LEU A 120 1.53 -19.25 7.76
CA LEU A 120 2.07 -19.31 6.41
C LEU A 120 1.52 -20.56 5.71
N PRO A 121 0.84 -20.39 4.57
CA PRO A 121 0.28 -21.53 3.85
C PRO A 121 1.35 -22.40 3.18
N PHE A 122 2.60 -21.89 3.10
CA PHE A 122 3.71 -22.59 2.45
C PHE A 122 4.99 -22.46 3.26
N GLY A 123 5.65 -23.60 3.52
CA GLY A 123 6.96 -23.65 4.16
C GLY A 123 6.99 -24.54 5.42
N ASP A 124 8.21 -24.81 5.90
CA ASP A 124 8.49 -25.63 7.10
C ASP A 124 8.41 -24.78 8.39
N PHE A 125 7.44 -23.88 8.48
CA PHE A 125 7.21 -23.09 9.68
C PHE A 125 6.20 -23.79 10.57
N ALA A 126 6.49 -23.84 11.87
CA ALA A 126 5.51 -24.33 12.84
C ALA A 126 4.27 -23.43 12.82
N ALA A 127 3.09 -24.05 12.81
CA ALA A 127 1.84 -23.33 12.94
C ALA A 127 1.85 -22.48 14.22
N LEU A 128 1.34 -21.28 14.13
CA LEU A 128 1.21 -20.40 15.28
C LEU A 128 0.05 -20.89 16.17
N GLU A 129 0.20 -20.78 17.49
CA GLU A 129 -0.86 -21.14 18.43
C GLU A 129 -2.10 -20.26 18.27
N ASP A 130 -1.89 -18.97 18.01
CA ASP A 130 -2.95 -17.97 17.77
C ASP A 130 -2.57 -17.02 16.63
N PRO A 131 -2.72 -17.45 15.36
CA PRO A 131 -2.34 -16.63 14.21
C PRO A 131 -3.23 -15.41 14.06
N LEU A 132 -2.66 -14.35 13.49
CA LEU A 132 -3.41 -13.17 13.12
C LEU A 132 -4.45 -13.53 12.04
N THR A 133 -5.70 -13.13 12.25
CA THR A 133 -6.76 -13.18 11.25
C THR A 133 -7.06 -11.77 10.72
N VAL A 134 -7.78 -11.67 9.60
CA VAL A 134 -8.19 -10.36 9.04
C VAL A 134 -8.99 -9.55 10.06
N GLU A 135 -9.91 -10.19 10.78
CA GLU A 135 -10.72 -9.56 11.84
C GLU A 135 -9.86 -9.05 13.01
N LYS A 136 -8.93 -9.89 13.52
CA LYS A 136 -8.02 -9.49 14.59
C LYS A 136 -7.10 -8.35 14.14
N GLN A 137 -6.59 -8.41 12.89
CA GLN A 137 -5.79 -7.34 12.32
C GLN A 137 -6.56 -6.02 12.32
N TYR A 138 -7.78 -6.03 11.80
CA TYR A 138 -8.61 -4.83 11.73
C TYR A 138 -8.82 -4.22 13.12
N ALA A 139 -9.21 -5.03 14.09
CA ALA A 139 -9.43 -4.57 15.46
C ALA A 139 -8.15 -3.96 16.07
N LEU A 140 -7.02 -4.64 15.94
CA LEU A 140 -5.73 -4.20 16.47
C LEU A 140 -5.25 -2.87 15.84
N ILE A 141 -5.32 -2.77 14.52
CA ILE A 141 -4.92 -1.56 13.79
C ILE A 141 -5.83 -0.38 14.12
N HIS A 142 -7.14 -0.63 14.18
CA HIS A 142 -8.15 0.40 14.46
C HIS A 142 -8.04 0.94 15.90
N GLU A 143 -7.81 0.06 16.90
CA GLU A 143 -7.58 0.46 18.28
C GLU A 143 -6.35 1.37 18.41
N ALA A 144 -5.34 1.15 17.59
CA ALA A 144 -4.13 1.96 17.55
C ALA A 144 -4.27 3.26 16.73
N GLY A 145 -5.42 3.51 16.10
CA GLY A 145 -5.67 4.68 15.26
C GLY A 145 -5.10 4.58 13.84
N GLY A 146 -4.74 3.38 13.40
CA GLY A 146 -4.33 3.09 12.03
C GLY A 146 -5.51 2.92 11.08
N MET A 147 -5.23 2.70 9.80
CA MET A 147 -6.20 2.50 8.72
C MET A 147 -5.85 1.25 7.91
N VAL A 148 -6.88 0.49 7.55
CA VAL A 148 -6.77 -0.76 6.77
C VAL A 148 -7.46 -0.55 5.41
N ILE A 149 -6.70 -0.68 4.32
CA ILE A 149 -7.22 -0.59 2.94
C ILE A 149 -7.11 -1.96 2.26
N HIS A 150 -8.19 -2.45 1.67
CA HIS A 150 -8.17 -3.66 0.86
C HIS A 150 -7.38 -3.40 -0.42
N ALA A 151 -6.19 -3.97 -0.53
CA ALA A 151 -5.32 -3.83 -1.68
C ALA A 151 -5.88 -4.66 -2.85
N HIS A 152 -5.93 -4.06 -4.05
CA HIS A 152 -6.30 -4.74 -5.32
C HIS A 152 -7.20 -5.98 -5.17
N PRO A 153 -8.42 -5.86 -4.58
CA PRO A 153 -9.23 -6.99 -4.05
C PRO A 153 -9.69 -8.01 -5.10
N TYR A 154 -9.59 -7.69 -6.37
CA TYR A 154 -10.01 -8.57 -7.48
C TYR A 154 -8.86 -9.02 -8.37
N ARG A 155 -7.60 -8.85 -7.94
CA ARG A 155 -6.46 -9.41 -8.65
C ARG A 155 -6.56 -10.92 -8.73
N GLU A 156 -6.47 -11.47 -9.93
CA GLU A 156 -6.46 -12.91 -10.17
C GLU A 156 -5.07 -13.34 -10.61
N GLU A 157 -4.42 -14.18 -9.82
CA GLU A 157 -3.08 -14.70 -10.09
C GLU A 157 -2.97 -16.15 -9.59
N PRO A 158 -2.05 -16.96 -10.13
CA PRO A 158 -1.90 -18.36 -9.73
C PRO A 158 -1.63 -18.59 -8.23
N TYR A 159 -1.09 -17.59 -7.54
CA TYR A 159 -0.84 -17.63 -6.09
C TYR A 159 -2.03 -17.16 -5.24
N ILE A 160 -3.11 -16.67 -5.87
CA ILE A 160 -4.34 -16.25 -5.20
C ILE A 160 -5.38 -17.37 -5.38
N PRO A 161 -5.62 -18.20 -4.34
CA PRO A 161 -6.47 -19.38 -4.47
C PRO A 161 -7.94 -19.04 -4.72
N GLN A 162 -8.38 -17.90 -4.21
CA GLN A 162 -9.75 -17.39 -4.40
C GLN A 162 -9.83 -15.90 -4.06
N ILE A 163 -10.75 -15.20 -4.70
CA ILE A 163 -11.11 -13.83 -4.31
C ILE A 163 -11.92 -13.87 -3.01
N ARG A 164 -11.48 -13.12 -2.01
CA ARG A 164 -12.14 -13.00 -0.71
C ARG A 164 -12.33 -11.52 -0.38
N LEU A 165 -13.53 -11.14 -0.03
CA LEU A 165 -13.88 -9.76 0.30
C LEU A 165 -14.19 -9.63 1.79
N PHE A 166 -13.74 -8.53 2.38
CA PHE A 166 -13.86 -8.28 3.82
C PHE A 166 -14.39 -6.87 4.11
N PRO A 167 -15.61 -6.52 3.63
CA PRO A 167 -16.11 -5.15 3.75
C PRO A 167 -16.30 -4.67 5.20
N GLU A 168 -16.44 -5.60 6.15
CA GLU A 168 -16.60 -5.30 7.57
C GLU A 168 -15.28 -5.08 8.32
N TYR A 169 -14.14 -5.42 7.67
CA TYR A 169 -12.81 -5.41 8.28
C TYR A 169 -11.81 -4.57 7.47
N VAL A 170 -12.31 -3.54 6.78
CA VAL A 170 -11.50 -2.55 6.06
C VAL A 170 -12.13 -1.16 6.17
N ASP A 171 -11.30 -0.14 6.10
CA ASP A 171 -11.71 1.27 6.12
C ASP A 171 -11.89 1.84 4.71
N GLY A 172 -11.41 1.11 3.70
CA GLY A 172 -11.49 1.52 2.31
C GLY A 172 -10.93 0.48 1.35
N VAL A 173 -10.93 0.82 0.07
CA VAL A 173 -10.54 -0.07 -1.03
C VAL A 173 -9.55 0.63 -1.95
N GLU A 174 -8.46 -0.03 -2.33
CA GLU A 174 -7.64 0.40 -3.45
C GLU A 174 -8.42 0.15 -4.75
N ALA A 175 -9.22 1.14 -5.14
CA ALA A 175 -10.07 1.06 -6.31
C ALA A 175 -9.29 1.28 -7.63
N VAL A 176 -8.12 1.94 -7.55
CA VAL A 176 -7.22 2.13 -8.67
C VAL A 176 -5.83 1.63 -8.30
N ASN A 177 -5.47 0.48 -8.83
CA ASN A 177 -4.09 0.02 -8.86
C ASN A 177 -3.53 0.27 -10.27
N ALA A 178 -2.46 1.08 -10.37
CA ALA A 178 -1.93 1.50 -11.67
C ALA A 178 -1.35 0.33 -12.47
N THR A 179 -0.84 -0.71 -11.81
CA THR A 179 -0.37 -1.93 -12.49
C THR A 179 -1.48 -2.59 -13.31
N HIS A 180 -2.75 -2.46 -12.89
CA HIS A 180 -3.89 -3.06 -13.61
C HIS A 180 -4.33 -2.27 -14.85
N SER A 181 -4.17 -0.94 -14.87
CA SER A 181 -4.81 -0.12 -15.91
C SER A 181 -3.85 0.82 -16.66
N ASN A 182 -2.62 1.05 -16.16
CA ASN A 182 -1.66 1.89 -16.86
C ASN A 182 -1.15 1.17 -18.13
N PRO A 183 -1.19 1.81 -19.31
CA PRO A 183 -0.74 1.20 -20.56
C PRO A 183 0.74 0.79 -20.60
N LEU A 184 1.57 1.33 -19.69
CA LEU A 184 2.99 0.97 -19.58
C LEU A 184 3.23 -0.27 -18.72
N SER A 185 2.22 -0.72 -17.98
CA SER A 185 2.32 -1.91 -17.15
C SER A 185 2.47 -3.17 -18.00
N LYS A 186 3.42 -4.03 -17.62
CA LYS A 186 3.71 -5.30 -18.28
C LYS A 186 3.30 -6.52 -17.45
N SER A 187 2.77 -6.29 -16.26
CA SER A 187 2.30 -7.32 -15.33
C SER A 187 0.93 -6.94 -14.79
N HIS A 188 0.08 -7.93 -14.54
CA HIS A 188 -1.26 -7.72 -13.96
C HIS A 188 -2.15 -6.70 -14.71
N ASN A 189 -1.86 -6.42 -15.99
CA ASN A 189 -2.55 -5.39 -16.77
C ASN A 189 -3.93 -5.87 -17.22
N GLU A 190 -4.88 -5.85 -16.29
CA GLU A 190 -6.27 -6.24 -16.46
C GLU A 190 -7.18 -5.17 -15.83
N PRO A 191 -7.59 -4.15 -16.61
CA PRO A 191 -8.38 -3.02 -16.09
C PRO A 191 -9.68 -3.42 -15.39
N VAL A 192 -10.24 -4.59 -15.72
CA VAL A 192 -11.44 -5.14 -15.09
C VAL A 192 -11.28 -5.34 -13.58
N PHE A 193 -10.07 -5.53 -13.08
CA PHE A 193 -9.84 -5.65 -11.63
C PHE A 193 -10.14 -4.33 -10.91
N ASN A 194 -9.72 -3.19 -11.48
CA ASN A 194 -10.08 -1.87 -10.96
C ASN A 194 -11.59 -1.61 -11.10
N GLU A 195 -12.22 -1.99 -12.22
CA GLU A 195 -13.67 -1.82 -12.40
C GLU A 195 -14.47 -2.58 -11.32
N ARG A 196 -14.07 -3.81 -11.00
CA ARG A 196 -14.67 -4.61 -9.92
C ARG A 196 -14.40 -4.00 -8.54
N ALA A 197 -13.19 -3.46 -8.31
CA ALA A 197 -12.85 -2.80 -7.05
C ALA A 197 -13.70 -1.53 -6.82
N TRP A 198 -13.94 -0.74 -7.86
CA TRP A 198 -14.88 0.38 -7.82
C TRP A 198 -16.31 -0.07 -7.49
N ALA A 199 -16.80 -1.14 -8.12
CA ALA A 199 -18.13 -1.69 -7.84
C ALA A 199 -18.27 -2.16 -6.39
N TYR A 200 -17.25 -2.82 -5.87
CA TYR A 200 -17.16 -3.29 -4.49
C TYR A 200 -17.19 -2.11 -3.50
N ALA A 201 -16.34 -1.10 -3.71
CA ALA A 201 -16.33 0.08 -2.86
C ALA A 201 -17.69 0.79 -2.82
N LYS A 202 -18.37 0.88 -3.98
CA LYS A 202 -19.70 1.47 -4.09
C LYS A 202 -20.78 0.64 -3.40
N GLU A 203 -20.72 -0.69 -3.54
CA GLU A 203 -21.70 -1.61 -2.92
C GLU A 203 -21.73 -1.49 -1.41
N TYR A 204 -20.55 -1.35 -0.79
CA TYR A 204 -20.39 -1.30 0.66
C TYR A 204 -20.15 0.11 1.22
N ASP A 205 -20.30 1.14 0.40
CA ASP A 205 -20.07 2.55 0.76
C ASP A 205 -18.66 2.78 1.37
N LEU A 206 -17.64 2.14 0.85
CA LEU A 206 -16.26 2.24 1.32
C LEU A 206 -15.53 3.41 0.64
N PRO A 207 -14.67 4.17 1.37
CA PRO A 207 -13.72 5.09 0.78
C PRO A 207 -12.81 4.40 -0.23
N VAL A 208 -12.30 5.17 -1.20
CA VAL A 208 -11.46 4.65 -2.27
C VAL A 208 -10.07 5.27 -2.25
N THR A 209 -9.06 4.46 -2.55
CA THR A 209 -7.68 4.89 -2.68
C THR A 209 -7.09 4.47 -4.02
N ALA A 210 -5.89 4.96 -4.34
CA ALA A 210 -5.15 4.59 -5.53
C ALA A 210 -3.66 4.49 -5.23
N GLY A 211 -3.00 3.45 -5.74
CA GLY A 211 -1.56 3.26 -5.69
C GLY A 211 -1.02 2.65 -6.98
N SER A 212 0.29 2.55 -7.11
CA SER A 212 0.89 1.92 -8.29
C SER A 212 1.20 0.44 -8.08
N ASP A 213 1.44 0.00 -6.86
CA ASP A 213 2.03 -1.31 -6.57
C ASP A 213 3.37 -1.46 -7.32
N ILE A 214 4.20 -0.42 -7.17
CA ILE A 214 5.41 -0.27 -7.96
C ILE A 214 6.59 -0.98 -7.30
N HIS A 215 7.41 -1.66 -8.13
CA HIS A 215 8.51 -2.50 -7.68
C HIS A 215 9.87 -2.11 -8.28
N SER A 216 9.92 -1.09 -9.11
CA SER A 216 11.13 -0.62 -9.79
C SER A 216 11.03 0.85 -10.15
N THR A 217 12.16 1.42 -10.58
CA THR A 217 12.22 2.80 -11.08
C THR A 217 11.45 3.07 -12.37
N ASP A 218 10.88 2.03 -12.99
CA ASP A 218 9.94 2.15 -14.13
C ASP A 218 8.56 2.58 -13.64
N LEU A 219 8.43 3.83 -13.20
CA LEU A 219 7.22 4.34 -12.53
C LEU A 219 6.04 4.49 -13.49
N PHE A 220 4.85 4.13 -13.01
CA PHE A 220 3.57 4.38 -13.69
C PHE A 220 2.99 5.74 -13.32
N CYS A 221 3.43 6.33 -12.22
CA CYS A 221 2.90 7.56 -11.62
C CYS A 221 1.43 7.45 -11.20
N GLY A 222 1.02 6.28 -10.68
CA GLY A 222 -0.23 6.10 -9.97
C GLY A 222 -0.22 6.77 -8.59
N GLY A 223 -1.35 6.77 -7.90
CA GLY A 223 -1.45 7.29 -6.55
C GLY A 223 -2.57 8.30 -6.33
N MET A 224 -2.44 9.13 -5.30
CA MET A 224 -3.45 10.08 -4.87
C MET A 224 -2.93 11.51 -4.84
N ALA A 225 -3.74 12.46 -5.32
CA ALA A 225 -3.39 13.88 -5.30
C ALA A 225 -4.30 14.67 -4.37
N PHE A 226 -3.69 15.54 -3.56
CA PHE A 226 -4.34 16.32 -2.51
C PHE A 226 -4.23 17.83 -2.77
N LYS A 227 -5.17 18.60 -2.19
CA LYS A 227 -5.13 20.07 -2.22
C LYS A 227 -4.05 20.65 -1.31
N HIS A 228 -3.68 19.92 -0.26
CA HIS A 228 -2.70 20.32 0.74
C HIS A 228 -1.62 19.24 0.88
N ARG A 229 -0.39 19.67 1.19
CA ARG A 229 0.69 18.75 1.53
C ARG A 229 0.33 18.02 2.82
N LEU A 230 0.45 16.71 2.83
CA LEU A 230 0.26 15.90 4.03
C LEU A 230 1.43 16.16 5.00
N LYS A 231 1.12 16.37 6.27
CA LYS A 231 2.12 16.60 7.32
C LYS A 231 2.59 15.29 7.95
N GLY A 232 1.78 14.24 7.82
CA GLY A 232 2.02 12.91 8.35
C GLY A 232 0.99 11.92 7.82
N PRO A 233 1.11 10.63 8.17
CA PRO A 233 0.15 9.62 7.77
C PRO A 233 -1.25 9.88 8.35
N GLU A 234 -1.38 10.62 9.45
CA GLU A 234 -2.65 10.99 10.07
C GLU A 234 -3.49 11.90 9.16
N ASP A 235 -2.85 12.81 8.42
CA ASP A 235 -3.55 13.65 7.46
C ASP A 235 -4.11 12.82 6.29
N TYR A 236 -3.37 11.78 5.86
CA TYR A 236 -3.83 10.82 4.85
C TYR A 236 -5.04 10.03 5.34
N ILE A 237 -4.95 9.43 6.54
CA ILE A 237 -6.04 8.68 7.17
C ILE A 237 -7.29 9.56 7.28
N LYS A 238 -7.13 10.78 7.81
CA LYS A 238 -8.22 11.74 7.94
C LYS A 238 -8.86 12.07 6.60
N ALA A 239 -8.06 12.32 5.56
CA ALA A 239 -8.57 12.63 4.23
C ALA A 239 -9.39 11.49 3.66
N VAL A 240 -8.93 10.23 3.81
CA VAL A 240 -9.63 9.05 3.31
C VAL A 240 -10.92 8.79 4.09
N LEU A 241 -10.83 8.69 5.43
CA LEU A 241 -11.99 8.34 6.28
C LEU A 241 -13.09 9.40 6.24
N ASN A 242 -12.73 10.68 6.18
CA ASN A 242 -13.71 11.78 6.09
C ASN A 242 -14.09 12.12 4.65
N ARG A 243 -13.57 11.38 3.66
CA ARG A 243 -13.81 11.66 2.23
C ARG A 243 -13.52 13.12 1.87
N GLU A 244 -12.44 13.69 2.43
CA GLU A 244 -11.99 15.02 2.05
C GLU A 244 -11.62 15.02 0.55
N PRO A 245 -11.75 16.14 -0.17
CA PRO A 245 -11.51 16.15 -1.61
C PRO A 245 -10.08 15.76 -2.00
N TYR A 246 -9.91 14.65 -2.69
CA TYR A 246 -8.69 14.19 -3.34
C TYR A 246 -9.00 13.57 -4.70
N LEU A 247 -8.00 13.37 -5.52
CA LEU A 247 -8.08 12.68 -6.81
C LEU A 247 -7.25 11.41 -6.80
N LEU A 248 -7.67 10.48 -7.65
CA LEU A 248 -6.99 9.18 -7.86
C LEU A 248 -6.43 9.14 -9.28
N THR A 249 -5.29 8.44 -9.46
CA THR A 249 -4.71 8.27 -10.78
C THR A 249 -4.04 6.92 -10.93
N ASP A 250 -4.15 6.35 -12.14
CA ASP A 250 -3.33 5.22 -12.60
C ASP A 250 -2.06 5.67 -13.36
N GLY A 251 -1.77 6.99 -13.31
CA GLY A 251 -0.66 7.61 -14.02
C GLY A 251 -0.99 8.00 -15.47
N ALA A 252 -2.05 7.46 -16.07
CA ALA A 252 -2.53 7.83 -17.40
C ALA A 252 -3.82 8.65 -17.34
N LYS A 253 -4.66 8.40 -16.34
CA LYS A 253 -5.98 9.01 -16.17
C LYS A 253 -6.16 9.52 -14.75
N TRP A 254 -7.04 10.52 -14.59
CA TRP A 254 -7.47 11.07 -13.30
C TRP A 254 -8.94 10.77 -13.05
N TYR A 255 -9.24 10.40 -11.81
CA TYR A 255 -10.60 10.07 -11.35
C TYR A 255 -10.94 10.85 -10.08
N ASP A 256 -12.21 11.20 -9.92
CA ASP A 256 -12.73 11.63 -8.62
C ASP A 256 -13.03 10.40 -7.72
N GLN A 257 -13.48 10.68 -6.49
CA GLN A 257 -13.82 9.64 -5.51
C GLN A 257 -15.10 8.85 -5.85
N GLN A 258 -15.83 9.23 -6.87
CA GLN A 258 -16.99 8.55 -7.41
C GLN A 258 -16.66 7.69 -8.65
N GLY A 259 -15.40 7.73 -9.10
CA GLY A 259 -14.93 7.00 -10.28
C GLY A 259 -15.20 7.74 -11.60
N ASN A 260 -15.60 9.01 -11.55
CA ASN A 260 -15.77 9.79 -12.76
C ASN A 260 -14.39 10.20 -13.30
N LEU A 261 -14.20 10.03 -14.61
CA LEU A 261 -13.01 10.47 -15.31
C LEU A 261 -12.96 12.00 -15.33
N ILE A 262 -11.84 12.57 -14.90
CA ILE A 262 -11.62 14.03 -14.89
C ILE A 262 -10.75 14.46 -16.08
N SER A 263 -9.72 13.68 -16.41
CA SER A 263 -8.84 13.95 -17.55
C SER A 263 -8.05 12.72 -17.98
#